data_e109d56b6c850e04a0b0d6270589a086
#
_entry.id   e109d56b6c850e04a0b0d6270589a086
#
_cell.length_a   1.000
_cell.length_b   1.000
_cell.length_c   1.000
_cell.angle_alpha   90.00
_cell.angle_beta   90.00
_cell.angle_gamma   90.00
#
_symmetry.space_group_name_H-M   'P 1'
#
loop_
_entity.id
_entity.type
_entity.pdbx_description
1 polymer ?
#
loop_
_entity_poly.entity_id
_entity_poly.type
_entity_poly.pdbx_seq_one_letter_code
_entity_poly.pdbx_strand_id
1 'polypeptide(L)'
;MRQRQTPNERQGRFAAGKAETRSELVLEFDTQSCIKLNATDIIDTYLDLFPNPEIGDGLIISFSNSQCYHYNMGIRERLFPKQKDIVPGDLILINNNNYHTYATELFNGDIAKVVDVSDVVISQSAPVFTNKNGNKEKKIVTIDFRKVIIRVPNYDGEIECYIIDTLLNSIDRDLTTDMMKGLYINFVMRFNEQQNKRKASGLKGYKVGSEEFKTELKNDPFYNALRVKYGYAITCHKAQGGEWDKVIVDYSGRVGLSDDPLRWCYTATTRAINTLYTFNAPHFTSFSKLKFSAITNVGKIPANALNFESVQTSPFHNSNQH
;
A
#
# COMPACT_ATOMS: atom_id res chain seq x y z
N MET A 1 6.57 -25.32 -19.37
CA MET A 1 7.89 -24.74 -19.07
C MET A 1 7.98 -23.36 -19.72
N ARG A 2 7.73 -22.29 -18.98
CA ARG A 2 7.94 -20.91 -19.44
C ARG A 2 9.39 -20.57 -19.17
N GLN A 3 10.15 -20.22 -20.22
CA GLN A 3 11.52 -19.72 -20.08
C GLN A 3 11.48 -18.42 -19.26
N ARG A 4 12.17 -18.42 -18.12
CA ARG A 4 12.43 -17.20 -17.35
C ARG A 4 13.34 -16.32 -18.18
N GLN A 5 12.85 -15.17 -18.61
CA GLN A 5 13.69 -14.14 -19.20
C GLN A 5 14.77 -13.71 -18.18
N THR A 6 15.99 -13.57 -18.65
CA THR A 6 17.13 -13.22 -17.79
C THR A 6 17.03 -11.77 -17.31
N PRO A 7 17.66 -11.41 -16.17
CA PRO A 7 17.64 -10.06 -15.62
C PRO A 7 18.10 -8.94 -16.56
N ASN A 8 18.89 -9.27 -17.60
CA ASN A 8 19.44 -8.30 -18.55
C ASN A 8 18.41 -7.79 -19.57
N GLU A 9 17.37 -8.53 -19.88
CA GLU A 9 16.33 -8.07 -20.83
C GLU A 9 15.32 -7.09 -20.21
N ARG A 10 15.27 -7.04 -18.88
CA ARG A 10 14.41 -6.11 -18.12
C ARG A 10 15.00 -4.70 -17.96
N GLN A 11 16.28 -4.50 -18.30
CA GLN A 11 16.98 -3.22 -18.16
C GLN A 11 16.62 -2.18 -19.23
N GLY A 12 15.88 -2.55 -20.26
CA GLY A 12 15.54 -1.66 -21.37
C GLY A 12 14.54 -0.54 -21.04
N ARG A 13 13.91 -0.57 -19.86
CA ARG A 13 12.93 0.47 -19.48
C ARG A 13 13.53 1.64 -18.69
N PHE A 14 14.70 1.45 -18.14
CA PHE A 14 15.52 2.53 -17.60
C PHE A 14 16.80 2.57 -18.42
N ALA A 15 16.96 3.54 -19.30
CA ALA A 15 18.25 3.90 -19.82
C ALA A 15 19.07 4.47 -18.64
N ALA A 16 19.62 3.58 -17.81
CA ALA A 16 20.63 3.93 -16.83
C ALA A 16 21.87 4.28 -17.65
N GLY A 17 22.11 5.56 -17.89
CA GLY A 17 23.38 6.04 -18.39
C GLY A 17 24.49 5.40 -17.54
N LYS A 18 25.60 5.03 -18.18
CA LYS A 18 26.77 4.39 -17.57
C LYS A 18 27.09 4.96 -16.20
N ALA A 19 27.48 4.11 -15.29
CA ALA A 19 27.64 4.24 -13.84
C ALA A 19 28.42 5.45 -13.27
N GLU A 20 28.85 6.40 -14.06
CA GLU A 20 29.64 7.56 -13.61
C GLU A 20 28.84 8.85 -13.39
N THR A 21 27.61 8.95 -13.86
CA THR A 21 26.74 10.09 -13.60
C THR A 21 25.29 9.64 -13.41
N ARG A 22 24.83 9.49 -12.17
CA ARG A 22 23.42 9.29 -11.76
C ARG A 22 22.55 10.52 -12.09
N SER A 23 22.59 11.01 -13.32
CA SER A 23 22.04 12.33 -13.63
C SER A 23 20.77 12.29 -14.43
N GLU A 24 20.38 11.13 -14.97
CA GLU A 24 19.21 11.06 -15.84
C GLU A 24 18.33 9.85 -15.52
N LEU A 25 17.03 10.08 -15.42
CA LEU A 25 15.98 9.09 -15.40
C LEU A 25 14.94 9.52 -16.43
N VAL A 26 14.89 8.82 -17.53
CA VAL A 26 13.95 9.06 -18.62
C VAL A 26 13.17 7.78 -18.87
N LEU A 27 11.85 7.84 -18.85
CA LEU A 27 10.99 6.78 -19.33
C LEU A 27 10.69 7.04 -20.80
N GLU A 28 11.04 6.09 -21.65
CA GLU A 28 10.64 6.11 -23.05
C GLU A 28 9.20 5.60 -23.15
N PHE A 29 8.33 6.41 -23.74
CA PHE A 29 6.93 6.07 -23.91
C PHE A 29 6.68 5.48 -25.29
N ASP A 30 5.90 4.43 -25.31
CA ASP A 30 5.38 3.80 -26.52
C ASP A 30 3.88 3.50 -26.36
N THR A 31 3.28 2.84 -27.32
CA THR A 31 1.85 2.46 -27.29
C THR A 31 1.61 1.04 -26.79
N GLN A 32 2.65 0.30 -26.38
CA GLN A 32 2.55 -1.12 -26.05
C GLN A 32 3.09 -1.43 -24.66
N SER A 33 4.30 -0.98 -24.36
CA SER A 33 5.02 -1.39 -23.15
C SER A 33 5.08 -0.32 -22.07
N CYS A 34 5.12 0.97 -22.44
CA CYS A 34 5.16 2.08 -21.49
C CYS A 34 4.22 3.22 -21.94
N ILE A 35 3.04 3.24 -21.38
CA ILE A 35 1.93 4.09 -21.83
C ILE A 35 1.75 5.25 -20.83
N LYS A 36 1.67 6.48 -21.35
CA LYS A 36 1.42 7.67 -20.53
C LYS A 36 -0.09 7.89 -20.38
N LEU A 37 -0.53 8.11 -19.13
CA LEU A 37 -1.91 8.43 -18.79
C LEU A 37 -2.07 9.90 -18.39
N ASN A 38 -3.29 10.42 -18.52
CA ASN A 38 -3.71 11.67 -17.92
C ASN A 38 -4.37 11.43 -16.54
N ALA A 39 -4.49 12.48 -15.71
CA ALA A 39 -5.01 12.36 -14.34
C ALA A 39 -6.44 11.80 -14.28
N THR A 40 -7.28 12.17 -15.25
CA THR A 40 -8.68 11.76 -15.33
C THR A 40 -8.85 10.30 -15.70
N ASP A 41 -7.82 9.68 -16.27
CA ASP A 41 -7.95 8.40 -16.97
C ASP A 41 -7.48 7.20 -16.11
N ILE A 42 -6.86 7.44 -14.95
CA ILE A 42 -6.23 6.37 -14.14
C ILE A 42 -7.25 5.32 -13.70
N ILE A 43 -8.36 5.74 -13.11
CA ILE A 43 -9.41 4.83 -12.61
C ILE A 43 -10.14 4.18 -13.78
N ASP A 44 -10.45 4.95 -14.82
CA ASP A 44 -11.10 4.43 -16.03
C ASP A 44 -10.22 3.40 -16.73
N THR A 45 -8.93 3.71 -16.89
CA THR A 45 -7.96 2.75 -17.43
C THR A 45 -7.89 1.48 -16.59
N TYR A 46 -7.90 1.60 -15.25
CA TYR A 46 -7.91 0.42 -14.38
C TYR A 46 -9.14 -0.46 -14.63
N LEU A 47 -10.33 0.15 -14.72
CA LEU A 47 -11.59 -0.57 -14.94
C LEU A 47 -11.72 -1.15 -16.34
N ASP A 48 -11.17 -0.47 -17.35
CA ASP A 48 -11.10 -0.99 -18.72
C ASP A 48 -10.17 -2.20 -18.83
N LEU A 49 -9.05 -2.18 -18.09
CA LEU A 49 -8.10 -3.29 -18.04
C LEU A 49 -8.63 -4.48 -17.22
N PHE A 50 -9.33 -4.19 -16.14
CA PHE A 50 -9.79 -5.16 -15.15
C PHE A 50 -11.25 -4.91 -14.76
N PRO A 51 -12.21 -5.21 -15.66
CA PRO A 51 -13.63 -4.97 -15.40
C PRO A 51 -14.19 -5.87 -14.28
N ASN A 52 -13.58 -7.02 -14.05
CA ASN A 52 -13.87 -7.96 -12.96
C ASN A 52 -12.55 -8.39 -12.34
N PRO A 53 -11.96 -7.56 -11.45
CA PRO A 53 -10.60 -7.80 -10.99
C PRO A 53 -10.47 -9.10 -10.20
N GLU A 54 -9.42 -9.85 -10.49
CA GLU A 54 -9.05 -11.11 -9.87
C GLU A 54 -7.67 -11.02 -9.17
N ILE A 55 -7.41 -12.01 -8.30
CA ILE A 55 -6.09 -12.14 -7.67
C ILE A 55 -5.03 -12.34 -8.76
N GLY A 56 -3.98 -11.53 -8.72
CA GLY A 56 -2.89 -11.60 -9.70
C GLY A 56 -3.09 -10.69 -10.93
N ASP A 57 -4.27 -10.12 -11.11
CA ASP A 57 -4.47 -9.03 -12.05
C ASP A 57 -3.62 -7.82 -11.67
N GLY A 58 -3.49 -6.87 -12.57
CA GLY A 58 -2.73 -5.64 -12.32
C GLY A 58 -3.35 -4.77 -11.24
N LEU A 59 -2.58 -3.80 -10.79
CA LEU A 59 -2.98 -2.88 -9.73
C LEU A 59 -2.39 -1.47 -9.96
N ILE A 60 -2.87 -0.53 -9.15
CA ILE A 60 -2.29 0.82 -9.09
C ILE A 60 -1.23 0.87 -7.99
N ILE A 61 -0.05 1.37 -8.33
CA ILE A 61 1.02 1.65 -7.36
C ILE A 61 1.11 3.17 -7.17
N SER A 62 1.05 3.62 -5.92
CA SER A 62 1.22 5.02 -5.58
C SER A 62 2.18 5.21 -4.40
N PHE A 63 2.51 6.49 -4.11
CA PHE A 63 3.48 6.82 -3.07
C PHE A 63 2.90 6.71 -1.67
N SER A 64 1.70 7.21 -1.45
CA SER A 64 1.14 7.36 -0.11
C SER A 64 -0.08 6.48 0.14
N ASN A 65 -0.32 6.13 1.43
CA ASN A 65 -1.54 5.42 1.81
C ASN A 65 -2.80 6.24 1.49
N SER A 66 -2.73 7.57 1.56
CA SER A 66 -3.84 8.45 1.21
C SER A 66 -4.20 8.35 -0.27
N GLN A 67 -3.20 8.35 -1.17
CA GLN A 67 -3.44 8.15 -2.60
C GLN A 67 -4.05 6.76 -2.87
N CYS A 68 -3.47 5.70 -2.27
CA CYS A 68 -4.04 4.35 -2.38
C CYS A 68 -5.49 4.30 -1.91
N TYR A 69 -5.81 4.96 -0.78
CA TYR A 69 -7.18 5.04 -0.27
C TYR A 69 -8.12 5.66 -1.30
N HIS A 70 -7.77 6.80 -1.87
CA HIS A 70 -8.63 7.48 -2.86
C HIS A 70 -8.82 6.65 -4.14
N TYR A 71 -7.77 6.01 -4.66
CA TYR A 71 -7.89 5.10 -5.79
C TYR A 71 -8.78 3.90 -5.47
N ASN A 72 -8.56 3.26 -4.32
CA ASN A 72 -9.35 2.13 -3.88
C ASN A 72 -10.83 2.48 -3.77
N MET A 73 -11.16 3.62 -3.15
CA MET A 73 -12.55 4.06 -3.00
C MET A 73 -13.18 4.42 -4.34
N GLY A 74 -12.45 5.13 -5.22
CA GLY A 74 -12.95 5.51 -6.55
C GLY A 74 -13.18 4.32 -7.49
N ILE A 75 -12.30 3.30 -7.45
CA ILE A 75 -12.48 2.06 -8.20
C ILE A 75 -13.70 1.31 -7.66
N ARG A 76 -13.75 1.15 -6.34
CA ARG A 76 -14.81 0.41 -5.67
C ARG A 76 -16.20 1.02 -5.89
N GLU A 77 -16.31 2.35 -5.86
CA GLU A 77 -17.57 3.05 -6.12
C GLU A 77 -18.12 2.73 -7.52
N ARG A 78 -17.25 2.49 -8.50
CA ARG A 78 -17.66 2.13 -9.86
C ARG A 78 -17.93 0.64 -10.03
N LEU A 79 -17.13 -0.23 -9.37
CA LEU A 79 -17.37 -1.69 -9.40
C LEU A 79 -18.64 -2.07 -8.64
N PHE A 80 -18.89 -1.43 -7.49
CA PHE A 80 -19.99 -1.73 -6.59
C PHE A 80 -20.79 -0.46 -6.23
N PRO A 81 -21.54 0.11 -7.16
CA PRO A 81 -22.27 1.36 -6.94
C PRO A 81 -23.20 1.25 -5.72
N LYS A 82 -23.19 2.27 -4.87
CA LYS A 82 -24.02 2.36 -3.64
C LYS A 82 -23.63 1.39 -2.52
N GLN A 83 -22.65 0.52 -2.70
CA GLN A 83 -22.17 -0.37 -1.65
C GLN A 83 -21.07 0.33 -0.83
N LYS A 84 -21.39 0.69 0.41
CA LYS A 84 -20.41 1.29 1.34
C LYS A 84 -19.55 0.24 2.03
N ASP A 85 -20.17 -0.88 2.38
CA ASP A 85 -19.53 -1.99 3.07
C ASP A 85 -18.86 -2.93 2.08
N ILE A 86 -17.93 -3.73 2.58
CA ILE A 86 -17.28 -4.80 1.82
C ILE A 86 -18.32 -5.77 1.28
N VAL A 87 -18.12 -6.23 0.07
CA VAL A 87 -19.04 -7.17 -0.63
C VAL A 87 -18.25 -8.32 -1.26
N PRO A 88 -18.92 -9.44 -1.57
CA PRO A 88 -18.31 -10.49 -2.38
C PRO A 88 -17.79 -9.94 -3.71
N GLY A 89 -16.59 -10.35 -4.09
CA GLY A 89 -15.90 -9.84 -5.28
C GLY A 89 -14.88 -8.74 -4.99
N ASP A 90 -14.92 -8.08 -3.83
CA ASP A 90 -13.89 -7.11 -3.43
C ASP A 90 -12.51 -7.76 -3.36
N LEU A 91 -11.48 -7.02 -3.77
CA LEU A 91 -10.10 -7.35 -3.49
C LEU A 91 -9.64 -6.63 -2.23
N ILE A 92 -9.02 -7.38 -1.33
CA ILE A 92 -8.48 -6.85 -0.08
C ILE A 92 -6.99 -7.15 0.03
N LEU A 93 -6.25 -6.21 0.59
CA LEU A 93 -4.83 -6.30 0.90
C LEU A 93 -4.66 -6.64 2.37
N ILE A 94 -4.00 -7.76 2.67
CA ILE A 94 -3.66 -8.16 4.04
C ILE A 94 -2.54 -7.25 4.55
N ASN A 95 -2.74 -6.66 5.72
CA ASN A 95 -1.87 -5.64 6.30
C ASN A 95 -1.03 -6.13 7.49
N ASN A 96 -1.16 -7.39 7.85
CA ASN A 96 -0.37 -8.04 8.92
C ASN A 96 -0.11 -9.49 8.58
N ASN A 97 1.03 -10.00 9.06
CA ASN A 97 1.31 -11.44 8.94
C ASN A 97 0.44 -12.25 9.90
N ASN A 98 -0.01 -13.41 9.45
CA ASN A 98 -0.68 -14.40 10.28
C ASN A 98 -0.16 -15.78 9.90
N TYR A 99 0.60 -16.40 10.83
CA TYR A 99 1.30 -17.67 10.58
C TYR A 99 0.59 -18.89 11.18
N HIS A 100 -0.43 -18.69 12.01
CA HIS A 100 -0.88 -19.77 12.89
C HIS A 100 -2.39 -19.88 13.06
N THR A 101 -3.16 -18.91 12.63
CA THR A 101 -4.61 -18.88 12.92
C THR A 101 -5.42 -19.64 11.87
N TYR A 102 -4.92 -19.70 10.64
CA TYR A 102 -5.64 -20.24 9.49
C TYR A 102 -4.91 -21.44 8.89
N ALA A 103 -5.57 -22.12 7.94
CA ALA A 103 -5.04 -23.32 7.27
C ALA A 103 -3.79 -23.05 6.42
N THR A 104 -3.51 -21.79 6.12
CA THR A 104 -2.31 -21.36 5.39
C THR A 104 -1.74 -20.10 6.04
N GLU A 105 -0.46 -19.84 5.78
CA GLU A 105 0.19 -18.60 6.20
C GLU A 105 -0.29 -17.44 5.32
N LEU A 106 -0.60 -16.32 5.97
CA LEU A 106 -1.00 -15.08 5.31
C LEU A 106 0.06 -14.01 5.56
N PHE A 107 0.53 -13.38 4.50
CA PHE A 107 1.61 -12.40 4.59
C PHE A 107 1.10 -10.98 4.39
N ASN A 108 1.77 -10.04 5.05
CA ASN A 108 1.55 -8.62 4.81
C ASN A 108 1.93 -8.27 3.36
N GLY A 109 0.94 -7.84 2.58
CA GLY A 109 1.08 -7.57 1.14
C GLY A 109 0.33 -8.55 0.26
N ASP A 110 -0.15 -9.67 0.80
CA ASP A 110 -1.00 -10.59 0.05
C ASP A 110 -2.32 -9.93 -0.33
N ILE A 111 -2.75 -10.16 -1.56
CA ILE A 111 -4.06 -9.75 -2.05
C ILE A 111 -4.98 -10.96 -1.98
N ALA A 112 -6.13 -10.79 -1.34
CA ALA A 112 -7.17 -11.81 -1.25
C ALA A 112 -8.44 -11.32 -1.94
N LYS A 113 -9.24 -12.27 -2.46
CA LYS A 113 -10.57 -11.99 -3.00
C LYS A 113 -11.63 -12.40 -1.99
N VAL A 114 -12.58 -11.53 -1.74
CA VAL A 114 -13.72 -11.78 -0.88
C VAL A 114 -14.71 -12.67 -1.62
N VAL A 115 -15.05 -13.80 -1.02
CA VAL A 115 -16.01 -14.78 -1.58
C VAL A 115 -17.39 -14.57 -0.98
N ASP A 116 -17.43 -14.39 0.36
CA ASP A 116 -18.67 -14.17 1.09
C ASP A 116 -18.45 -13.21 2.27
N VAL A 117 -19.52 -12.53 2.68
CA VAL A 117 -19.50 -11.50 3.72
C VAL A 117 -20.72 -11.65 4.60
N SER A 118 -20.51 -11.68 5.91
CA SER A 118 -21.60 -11.63 6.87
C SER A 118 -22.23 -10.23 6.95
N ASP A 119 -23.55 -10.15 6.98
CA ASP A 119 -24.27 -8.91 7.22
C ASP A 119 -24.09 -8.37 8.65
N VAL A 120 -23.60 -9.22 9.56
CA VAL A 120 -23.47 -8.88 10.98
C VAL A 120 -22.11 -8.24 11.25
N VAL A 121 -22.11 -7.00 11.74
CA VAL A 121 -20.94 -6.33 12.30
C VAL A 121 -20.91 -6.57 13.80
N ILE A 122 -19.77 -7.03 14.31
CA ILE A 122 -19.55 -7.28 15.74
C ILE A 122 -18.67 -6.17 16.29
N SER A 123 -19.24 -5.32 17.15
CA SER A 123 -18.49 -4.25 17.81
C SER A 123 -17.91 -4.74 19.15
N GLN A 124 -16.62 -4.53 19.35
CA GLN A 124 -15.92 -4.82 20.60
C GLN A 124 -15.35 -3.52 21.18
N SER A 125 -15.64 -3.26 22.44
CA SER A 125 -15.20 -2.03 23.11
C SER A 125 -14.30 -2.35 24.30
N ALA A 126 -13.31 -1.48 24.53
CA ALA A 126 -12.44 -1.59 25.69
C ALA A 126 -12.03 -0.21 26.21
N PRO A 127 -11.88 -0.05 27.54
CA PRO A 127 -11.35 1.16 28.14
C PRO A 127 -9.83 1.21 27.97
N VAL A 128 -9.31 2.22 27.31
CA VAL A 128 -7.88 2.48 27.15
C VAL A 128 -7.50 3.71 27.96
N PHE A 129 -6.42 3.62 28.72
CA PHE A 129 -5.90 4.75 29.48
C PHE A 129 -4.73 5.38 28.71
N THR A 130 -4.83 6.67 28.43
CA THR A 130 -3.81 7.47 27.78
C THR A 130 -3.30 8.53 28.76
N ASN A 131 -2.01 8.82 28.71
CA ASN A 131 -1.44 9.94 29.43
C ASN A 131 -1.45 11.18 28.55
N LYS A 132 -2.28 12.16 28.89
CA LYS A 132 -2.32 13.46 28.23
C LYS A 132 -1.92 14.54 29.21
N ASN A 133 -0.83 15.23 28.97
CA ASN A 133 -0.30 16.30 29.85
C ASN A 133 -0.13 15.88 31.33
N GLY A 134 0.34 14.64 31.58
CA GLY A 134 0.52 14.12 32.94
C GLY A 134 -0.74 13.54 33.61
N ASN A 135 -1.91 13.71 33.01
CA ASN A 135 -3.16 13.16 33.51
C ASN A 135 -3.54 11.87 32.79
N LYS A 136 -4.00 10.88 33.55
CA LYS A 136 -4.58 9.65 32.99
C LYS A 136 -6.03 9.92 32.56
N GLU A 137 -6.24 9.90 31.25
CA GLU A 137 -7.55 10.01 30.64
C GLU A 137 -8.04 8.62 30.21
N LYS A 138 -9.28 8.28 30.56
CA LYS A 138 -9.95 7.05 30.14
C LYS A 138 -10.71 7.31 28.85
N LYS A 139 -10.37 6.57 27.80
CA LYS A 139 -11.07 6.59 26.50
C LYS A 139 -11.67 5.21 26.23
N ILE A 140 -12.91 5.16 25.76
CA ILE A 140 -13.47 3.92 25.23
C ILE A 140 -13.06 3.82 23.75
N VAL A 141 -12.44 2.72 23.40
CA VAL A 141 -12.09 2.39 22.01
C VAL A 141 -13.02 1.27 21.56
N THR A 142 -13.71 1.51 20.46
CA THR A 142 -14.59 0.52 19.82
C THR A 142 -13.96 0.11 18.49
N ILE A 143 -13.94 -1.18 18.22
CA ILE A 143 -13.43 -1.78 16.99
C ILE A 143 -14.51 -2.70 16.44
N ASP A 144 -14.82 -2.52 15.17
CA ASP A 144 -15.83 -3.29 14.47
C ASP A 144 -15.15 -4.40 13.66
N PHE A 145 -15.74 -5.58 13.74
CA PHE A 145 -15.30 -6.80 13.07
C PHE A 145 -16.40 -7.32 12.18
N ARG A 146 -16.00 -7.88 11.06
CA ARG A 146 -16.89 -8.56 10.15
C ARG A 146 -16.33 -9.93 9.79
N LYS A 147 -17.20 -10.93 9.77
CA LYS A 147 -16.84 -12.26 9.32
C LYS A 147 -16.91 -12.32 7.80
N VAL A 148 -15.87 -12.84 7.18
CA VAL A 148 -15.75 -12.98 5.72
C VAL A 148 -15.19 -14.33 5.36
N ILE A 149 -15.46 -14.74 4.13
CA ILE A 149 -14.79 -15.87 3.48
C ILE A 149 -13.92 -15.30 2.36
N ILE A 150 -12.64 -15.66 2.35
CA ILE A 150 -11.67 -15.16 1.38
C ILE A 150 -10.94 -16.28 0.66
N ARG A 151 -10.51 -16.00 -0.57
CA ARG A 151 -9.50 -16.77 -1.29
C ARG A 151 -8.20 -16.01 -1.32
N VAL A 152 -7.08 -16.73 -1.21
CA VAL A 152 -5.73 -16.16 -1.24
C VAL A 152 -4.89 -16.85 -2.30
N PRO A 153 -3.80 -16.23 -2.80
CA PRO A 153 -2.86 -16.90 -3.69
C PRO A 153 -2.28 -18.16 -3.04
N ASN A 154 -1.95 -19.16 -3.85
CA ASN A 154 -1.25 -20.38 -3.42
C ASN A 154 -2.00 -21.26 -2.38
N TYR A 155 -3.30 -21.08 -2.23
CA TYR A 155 -4.13 -21.94 -1.42
C TYR A 155 -5.46 -22.22 -2.15
N ASP A 156 -5.75 -23.48 -2.44
CA ASP A 156 -6.92 -23.89 -3.24
C ASP A 156 -8.24 -23.86 -2.45
N GLY A 157 -8.17 -23.65 -1.14
CA GLY A 157 -9.35 -23.57 -0.27
C GLY A 157 -9.84 -22.14 -0.03
N GLU A 158 -10.94 -22.05 0.67
CA GLU A 158 -11.51 -20.82 1.19
C GLU A 158 -11.18 -20.69 2.68
N ILE A 159 -10.92 -19.47 3.13
CA ILE A 159 -10.57 -19.17 4.51
C ILE A 159 -11.69 -18.34 5.13
N GLU A 160 -12.34 -18.90 6.14
CA GLU A 160 -13.27 -18.16 6.98
C GLU A 160 -12.47 -17.40 8.06
N CYS A 161 -12.64 -16.09 8.14
CA CYS A 161 -11.89 -15.24 9.07
C CYS A 161 -12.69 -14.02 9.50
N TYR A 162 -12.24 -13.36 10.57
CA TYR A 162 -12.67 -12.01 10.91
C TYR A 162 -11.71 -10.99 10.34
N ILE A 163 -12.24 -9.92 9.78
CA ILE A 163 -11.50 -8.72 9.40
C ILE A 163 -11.83 -7.59 10.37
N ILE A 164 -10.92 -6.62 10.51
CA ILE A 164 -11.18 -5.39 11.24
C ILE A 164 -11.85 -4.39 10.27
N ASP A 165 -13.18 -4.34 10.33
CA ASP A 165 -14.02 -3.54 9.44
C ASP A 165 -13.73 -2.03 9.58
N THR A 166 -13.50 -1.57 10.83
CA THR A 166 -13.11 -0.19 11.12
C THR A 166 -11.90 0.28 10.34
N LEU A 167 -10.92 -0.60 10.09
CA LEU A 167 -9.69 -0.25 9.37
C LEU A 167 -9.90 -0.16 7.86
N LEU A 168 -10.82 -0.93 7.32
CA LEU A 168 -11.04 -1.07 5.87
C LEU A 168 -11.35 0.28 5.21
N ASN A 169 -12.21 1.07 5.85
CA ASN A 169 -12.66 2.38 5.38
C ASN A 169 -11.87 3.56 5.98
N SER A 170 -10.79 3.30 6.73
CA SER A 170 -9.93 4.34 7.28
C SER A 170 -8.86 4.77 6.29
N ILE A 171 -8.49 6.05 6.29
CA ILE A 171 -7.32 6.57 5.56
C ILE A 171 -6.00 6.18 6.24
N ASP A 172 -6.04 5.80 7.52
CA ASP A 172 -4.86 5.44 8.29
C ASP A 172 -4.18 4.19 7.72
N ARG A 173 -2.88 4.14 7.87
CA ARG A 173 -2.07 3.00 7.41
C ARG A 173 -2.45 1.70 8.12
N ASP A 174 -2.64 1.77 9.44
CA ASP A 174 -2.90 0.64 10.33
C ASP A 174 -3.68 1.12 11.56
N LEU A 175 -4.01 0.21 12.47
CA LEU A 175 -4.63 0.53 13.73
C LEU A 175 -3.78 1.51 14.53
N THR A 176 -4.44 2.46 15.18
CA THR A 176 -3.76 3.37 16.12
C THR A 176 -3.23 2.61 17.34
N THR A 177 -2.28 3.19 18.05
CA THR A 177 -1.77 2.61 19.31
C THR A 177 -2.88 2.35 20.33
N ASP A 178 -3.89 3.22 20.37
CA ASP A 178 -5.03 3.04 21.28
C ASP A 178 -5.91 1.87 20.86
N MET A 179 -6.14 1.70 19.54
CA MET A 179 -6.89 0.54 19.03
C MET A 179 -6.15 -0.77 19.28
N MET A 180 -4.83 -0.79 19.11
CA MET A 180 -4.00 -1.96 19.44
C MET A 180 -4.08 -2.34 20.92
N LYS A 181 -4.01 -1.34 21.81
CA LYS A 181 -4.24 -1.55 23.24
C LYS A 181 -5.66 -2.03 23.52
N GLY A 182 -6.65 -1.43 22.84
CA GLY A 182 -8.05 -1.81 22.96
C GLY A 182 -8.31 -3.27 22.62
N LEU A 183 -7.72 -3.78 21.53
CA LEU A 183 -7.79 -5.20 21.15
C LEU A 183 -7.30 -6.12 22.28
N TYR A 184 -6.12 -5.82 22.82
CA TYR A 184 -5.55 -6.64 23.89
C TYR A 184 -6.39 -6.55 25.18
N ILE A 185 -6.81 -5.35 25.58
CA ILE A 185 -7.63 -5.17 26.81
C ILE A 185 -8.98 -5.88 26.64
N ASN A 186 -9.60 -5.78 25.47
CA ASN A 186 -10.87 -6.48 25.20
C ASN A 186 -10.70 -8.01 25.34
N PHE A 187 -9.63 -8.57 24.76
CA PHE A 187 -9.32 -9.98 24.93
C PHE A 187 -9.18 -10.34 26.43
N VAL A 188 -8.38 -9.56 27.19
CA VAL A 188 -8.20 -9.80 28.64
C VAL A 188 -9.51 -9.75 29.40
N MET A 189 -10.42 -8.82 29.07
CA MET A 189 -11.73 -8.71 29.68
C MET A 189 -12.58 -9.97 29.41
N ARG A 190 -12.64 -10.44 28.16
CA ARG A 190 -13.39 -11.65 27.77
C ARG A 190 -12.78 -12.90 28.42
N PHE A 191 -11.46 -13.01 28.45
CA PHE A 191 -10.76 -14.09 29.14
C PHE A 191 -11.13 -14.13 30.63
N ASN A 192 -11.04 -13.01 31.32
CA ASN A 192 -11.37 -12.94 32.76
C ASN A 192 -12.84 -13.30 33.03
N GLU A 193 -13.77 -12.85 32.18
CA GLU A 193 -15.18 -13.22 32.29
C GLU A 193 -15.37 -14.73 32.15
N GLN A 194 -14.72 -15.35 31.18
CA GLN A 194 -14.73 -16.80 30.99
C GLN A 194 -14.15 -17.53 32.20
N GLN A 195 -13.01 -17.06 32.76
CA GLN A 195 -12.42 -17.68 33.94
C GLN A 195 -13.31 -17.54 35.18
N ASN A 196 -14.05 -16.42 35.31
CA ASN A 196 -15.01 -16.26 36.39
C ASN A 196 -16.19 -17.23 36.25
N LYS A 197 -16.71 -17.44 35.05
CA LYS A 197 -17.74 -18.46 34.79
C LYS A 197 -17.25 -19.87 35.12
N ARG A 198 -15.99 -20.22 34.75
CA ARG A 198 -15.35 -21.51 35.11
C ARG A 198 -15.30 -21.72 36.62
N LYS A 199 -14.86 -20.71 37.37
CA LYS A 199 -14.81 -20.76 38.85
C LYS A 199 -16.20 -20.91 39.49
N ALA A 200 -17.19 -20.21 38.95
CA ALA A 200 -18.58 -20.32 39.42
C ALA A 200 -19.13 -21.75 39.19
N SER A 201 -18.64 -22.47 38.18
CA SER A 201 -18.98 -23.85 37.92
C SER A 201 -18.09 -24.85 38.68
N GLY A 202 -17.31 -24.44 39.68
CA GLY A 202 -16.43 -25.30 40.47
C GLY A 202 -15.13 -25.73 39.77
N LEU A 203 -14.82 -25.19 38.57
CA LEU A 203 -13.63 -25.49 37.85
C LEU A 203 -12.47 -24.53 38.20
N LYS A 204 -11.24 -25.02 38.07
CA LYS A 204 -10.04 -24.18 38.22
C LYS A 204 -10.01 -23.13 37.14
N GLY A 205 -9.91 -21.85 37.51
CA GLY A 205 -9.66 -20.74 36.60
C GLY A 205 -8.17 -20.52 36.39
N TYR A 206 -7.84 -19.97 35.23
CA TYR A 206 -6.47 -19.62 34.85
C TYR A 206 -6.20 -18.12 35.06
N LYS A 207 -4.92 -17.76 35.18
CA LYS A 207 -4.48 -16.36 35.35
C LYS A 207 -4.01 -15.77 34.01
N VAL A 208 -4.12 -14.47 33.89
CA VAL A 208 -3.48 -13.72 32.82
C VAL A 208 -1.98 -14.00 32.84
N GLY A 209 -1.41 -14.35 31.68
CA GLY A 209 -0.01 -14.70 31.50
C GLY A 209 0.31 -16.21 31.68
N SER A 210 -0.66 -17.06 32.05
CA SER A 210 -0.48 -18.52 32.06
C SER A 210 -0.34 -19.09 30.63
N GLU A 211 0.06 -20.35 30.51
CA GLU A 211 0.15 -21.00 29.18
C GLU A 211 -1.23 -21.12 28.51
N GLU A 212 -2.27 -21.37 29.30
CA GLU A 212 -3.65 -21.38 28.79
C GLU A 212 -4.06 -19.99 28.26
N PHE A 213 -3.70 -18.93 28.98
CA PHE A 213 -3.93 -17.56 28.52
C PHE A 213 -3.23 -17.30 27.17
N LYS A 214 -1.97 -17.71 27.01
CA LYS A 214 -1.21 -17.57 25.76
C LYS A 214 -1.84 -18.35 24.62
N THR A 215 -2.29 -19.56 24.90
CA THR A 215 -2.98 -20.43 23.94
C THR A 215 -4.29 -19.82 23.48
N GLU A 216 -5.12 -19.31 24.41
CA GLU A 216 -6.38 -18.66 24.09
C GLU A 216 -6.15 -17.35 23.31
N LEU A 217 -5.13 -16.55 23.69
CA LEU A 217 -4.75 -15.34 22.95
C LEU A 217 -4.37 -15.65 21.50
N LYS A 218 -3.58 -16.71 21.29
CA LYS A 218 -3.15 -17.13 19.96
C LYS A 218 -4.32 -17.57 19.07
N ASN A 219 -5.36 -18.13 19.67
CA ASN A 219 -6.52 -18.67 18.97
C ASN A 219 -7.74 -17.72 18.97
N ASP A 220 -7.64 -16.57 19.63
CA ASP A 220 -8.76 -15.63 19.70
C ASP A 220 -9.07 -15.00 18.36
N PRO A 221 -10.30 -15.14 17.82
CA PRO A 221 -10.64 -14.71 16.48
C PRO A 221 -10.66 -13.19 16.32
N PHE A 222 -10.93 -12.44 17.40
CA PHE A 222 -10.97 -10.97 17.34
C PHE A 222 -9.57 -10.36 17.51
N TYR A 223 -8.77 -10.90 18.43
CA TYR A 223 -7.40 -10.43 18.61
C TYR A 223 -6.53 -10.70 17.38
N ASN A 224 -6.77 -11.83 16.71
CA ASN A 224 -6.07 -12.24 15.51
C ASN A 224 -6.83 -11.94 14.22
N ALA A 225 -7.88 -11.10 14.29
CA ALA A 225 -8.60 -10.65 13.10
C ALA A 225 -7.66 -9.99 12.09
N LEU A 226 -7.89 -10.24 10.82
CA LEU A 226 -7.07 -9.69 9.75
C LEU A 226 -7.24 -8.18 9.66
N ARG A 227 -6.11 -7.49 9.63
CA ARG A 227 -6.07 -6.07 9.30
C ARG A 227 -6.03 -5.96 7.79
N VAL A 228 -7.05 -5.38 7.21
CA VAL A 228 -7.17 -5.35 5.75
C VAL A 228 -7.46 -3.94 5.24
N LYS A 229 -7.08 -3.70 3.99
CA LYS A 229 -7.43 -2.55 3.17
C LYS A 229 -7.98 -3.05 1.84
N TYR A 230 -8.61 -2.20 1.06
CA TYR A 230 -8.89 -2.56 -0.33
C TYR A 230 -7.60 -2.71 -1.12
N GLY A 231 -7.58 -3.65 -2.08
CA GLY A 231 -6.38 -4.14 -2.74
C GLY A 231 -6.21 -3.72 -4.20
N TYR A 232 -7.02 -2.80 -4.72
CA TYR A 232 -6.93 -2.31 -6.11
C TYR A 232 -5.74 -1.36 -6.31
N ALA A 233 -5.40 -0.60 -5.27
CA ALA A 233 -4.25 0.29 -5.23
C ALA A 233 -3.44 0.07 -3.95
N ILE A 234 -2.12 -0.06 -4.10
CA ILE A 234 -1.21 -0.31 -2.98
C ILE A 234 0.02 0.61 -3.03
N THR A 235 0.69 0.77 -1.90
CA THR A 235 1.94 1.53 -1.87
C THR A 235 3.08 0.72 -2.49
N CYS A 236 4.05 1.42 -3.08
CA CYS A 236 5.24 0.79 -3.66
C CYS A 236 5.96 -0.15 -2.68
N HIS A 237 6.00 0.18 -1.38
CA HIS A 237 6.61 -0.70 -0.37
C HIS A 237 5.87 -2.05 -0.24
N LYS A 238 4.55 -2.05 -0.39
CA LYS A 238 3.76 -3.28 -0.34
C LYS A 238 3.78 -4.06 -1.64
N ALA A 239 4.10 -3.39 -2.74
CA ALA A 239 4.32 -4.02 -4.04
C ALA A 239 5.69 -4.71 -4.15
N GLN A 240 6.59 -4.53 -3.16
CA GLN A 240 7.91 -5.17 -3.19
C GLN A 240 7.78 -6.69 -3.15
N GLY A 241 8.48 -7.37 -4.06
CA GLY A 241 8.41 -8.83 -4.20
C GLY A 241 7.30 -9.33 -5.12
N GLY A 242 6.25 -8.53 -5.37
CA GLY A 242 5.21 -8.84 -6.35
C GLY A 242 5.58 -8.37 -7.76
N GLU A 243 5.03 -9.03 -8.77
CA GLU A 243 5.14 -8.64 -10.18
C GLU A 243 3.80 -8.95 -10.87
N TRP A 244 3.34 -8.04 -11.72
CA TRP A 244 2.05 -8.13 -12.42
C TRP A 244 2.23 -7.87 -13.91
N ASP A 245 1.41 -8.50 -14.71
CA ASP A 245 1.44 -8.34 -16.17
C ASP A 245 1.30 -6.87 -16.59
N LYS A 246 0.33 -6.18 -15.98
CA LYS A 246 0.03 -4.77 -16.22
C LYS A 246 0.02 -4.02 -14.89
N VAL A 247 0.69 -2.88 -14.82
CA VAL A 247 0.72 -2.03 -13.62
C VAL A 247 0.48 -0.58 -14.01
N ILE A 248 -0.32 0.10 -13.23
CA ILE A 248 -0.49 1.55 -13.31
C ILE A 248 0.34 2.17 -12.20
N VAL A 249 1.26 3.09 -12.51
CA VAL A 249 2.08 3.78 -11.52
C VAL A 249 1.77 5.27 -11.52
N ASP A 250 1.31 5.76 -10.36
CA ASP A 250 1.21 7.19 -10.08
C ASP A 250 2.49 7.67 -9.40
N TYR A 251 3.30 8.42 -10.12
CA TYR A 251 4.55 8.99 -9.61
C TYR A 251 4.37 10.31 -8.83
N SER A 252 3.14 10.78 -8.65
CA SER A 252 2.86 12.00 -7.89
C SER A 252 3.39 11.91 -6.45
N GLY A 253 3.94 13.02 -5.97
CA GLY A 253 4.43 13.13 -4.59
C GLY A 253 5.83 12.55 -4.34
N ARG A 254 6.46 11.93 -5.35
CA ARG A 254 7.82 11.41 -5.23
C ARG A 254 8.70 11.89 -6.37
N VAL A 255 9.09 13.14 -6.28
CA VAL A 255 9.98 13.81 -7.26
C VAL A 255 11.26 14.26 -6.58
N GLY A 256 12.40 14.05 -7.23
CA GLY A 256 13.69 14.50 -6.75
C GLY A 256 14.84 13.65 -7.29
N LEU A 257 16.05 14.24 -7.26
CA LEU A 257 17.29 13.61 -7.73
C LEU A 257 18.07 12.91 -6.61
N SER A 258 17.52 12.84 -5.39
CA SER A 258 18.10 12.06 -4.31
C SER A 258 17.86 10.55 -4.51
N ASP A 259 18.64 9.74 -3.82
CA ASP A 259 18.60 8.28 -3.96
C ASP A 259 17.21 7.68 -3.66
N ASP A 260 16.49 8.20 -2.67
CA ASP A 260 15.21 7.63 -2.25
C ASP A 260 14.10 7.78 -3.30
N PRO A 261 13.85 8.96 -3.89
CA PRO A 261 12.92 9.07 -5.02
C PRO A 261 13.29 8.18 -6.21
N LEU A 262 14.58 8.11 -6.57
CA LEU A 262 15.03 7.28 -7.68
C LEU A 262 14.83 5.78 -7.41
N ARG A 263 15.14 5.32 -6.19
CA ARG A 263 14.89 3.93 -5.78
C ARG A 263 13.40 3.60 -5.78
N TRP A 264 12.57 4.54 -5.33
CA TRP A 264 11.12 4.36 -5.35
C TRP A 264 10.60 4.23 -6.79
N CYS A 265 11.00 5.15 -7.68
CA CYS A 265 10.63 5.10 -9.09
C CYS A 265 11.06 3.77 -9.73
N TYR A 266 12.31 3.35 -9.51
CA TYR A 266 12.82 2.08 -10.00
C TYR A 266 11.97 0.91 -9.50
N THR A 267 11.73 0.85 -8.18
CA THR A 267 10.95 -0.24 -7.57
C THR A 267 9.53 -0.30 -8.13
N ALA A 268 8.84 0.85 -8.25
CA ALA A 268 7.49 0.90 -8.78
C ALA A 268 7.42 0.47 -10.25
N THR A 269 8.34 0.97 -11.08
CA THR A 269 8.39 0.66 -12.51
C THR A 269 8.64 -0.82 -12.78
N THR A 270 9.56 -1.42 -12.03
CA THR A 270 9.96 -2.83 -12.22
C THR A 270 8.89 -3.84 -11.76
N ARG A 271 7.77 -3.38 -11.24
CA ARG A 271 6.63 -4.26 -10.89
C ARG A 271 5.85 -4.73 -12.11
N ALA A 272 5.89 -4.00 -13.22
CA ALA A 272 5.23 -4.41 -14.47
C ALA A 272 6.07 -5.44 -15.24
N ILE A 273 5.45 -6.56 -15.59
CA ILE A 273 6.10 -7.59 -16.43
C ILE A 273 6.04 -7.16 -17.90
N ASN A 274 4.85 -6.85 -18.42
CA ASN A 274 4.64 -6.56 -19.83
C ASN A 274 4.28 -5.08 -20.07
N THR A 275 3.28 -4.54 -19.41
CA THR A 275 2.81 -3.18 -19.69
C THR A 275 2.81 -2.30 -18.43
N LEU A 276 3.46 -1.17 -18.55
CA LEU A 276 3.50 -0.12 -17.56
C LEU A 276 2.65 1.07 -18.03
N TYR A 277 1.62 1.41 -17.26
CA TYR A 277 0.86 2.66 -17.42
C TYR A 277 1.39 3.68 -16.42
N THR A 278 1.63 4.90 -16.87
CA THR A 278 2.30 5.90 -16.03
C THR A 278 1.50 7.19 -15.95
N PHE A 279 1.38 7.72 -14.76
CA PHE A 279 0.90 9.07 -14.51
C PHE A 279 1.96 9.89 -13.78
N ASN A 280 2.16 11.14 -14.20
CA ASN A 280 3.19 12.04 -13.65
C ASN A 280 4.59 11.41 -13.62
N ALA A 281 4.92 10.62 -14.63
CA ALA A 281 6.24 10.01 -14.73
C ALA A 281 7.34 11.07 -14.66
N PRO A 282 8.31 10.92 -13.75
CA PRO A 282 9.37 11.89 -13.61
C PRO A 282 10.30 11.86 -14.83
N HIS A 283 10.72 13.04 -15.24
CA HIS A 283 11.76 13.22 -16.23
C HIS A 283 12.92 13.96 -15.55
N PHE A 284 14.01 13.25 -15.31
CA PHE A 284 15.21 13.81 -14.69
C PHE A 284 16.35 13.84 -15.68
N THR A 285 16.90 15.03 -15.91
CA THR A 285 18.11 15.23 -16.73
C THR A 285 19.18 15.88 -15.87
N SER A 286 20.40 15.97 -16.38
CA SER A 286 21.52 16.68 -15.77
C SER A 286 21.14 18.10 -15.38
N PHE A 287 20.18 18.70 -16.07
CA PHE A 287 19.71 20.08 -15.90
C PHE A 287 18.52 20.22 -14.94
N SER A 288 17.97 19.13 -14.40
CA SER A 288 16.77 19.17 -13.54
C SER A 288 16.98 19.94 -12.20
N LYS A 289 18.22 20.21 -11.82
CA LYS A 289 18.56 21.06 -10.66
C LYS A 289 18.55 22.54 -10.98
N LEU A 290 18.53 22.92 -12.26
CA LEU A 290 18.51 24.32 -12.66
C LEU A 290 17.11 24.92 -12.41
N LYS A 291 17.08 26.03 -11.70
CA LYS A 291 15.87 26.83 -11.52
C LYS A 291 15.91 28.00 -12.48
N PHE A 292 14.97 28.06 -13.40
CA PHE A 292 14.78 29.21 -14.27
C PHE A 292 13.77 30.15 -13.64
N SER A 293 14.13 31.40 -13.44
CA SER A 293 13.20 32.47 -13.06
C SER A 293 13.08 33.47 -14.19
N ALA A 294 11.85 33.89 -14.48
CA ALA A 294 11.64 34.97 -15.45
C ALA A 294 12.20 36.29 -14.89
N ILE A 295 13.10 36.91 -15.63
CA ILE A 295 13.63 38.23 -15.27
C ILE A 295 12.77 39.27 -15.99
N THR A 296 11.97 39.96 -15.22
CA THR A 296 11.06 41.02 -15.75
C THR A 296 11.78 42.33 -16.09
N ASN A 297 13.04 42.49 -15.66
CA ASN A 297 13.81 43.70 -15.86
C ASN A 297 15.22 43.39 -16.34
N VAL A 298 15.40 43.35 -17.66
CA VAL A 298 16.67 42.96 -18.33
C VAL A 298 17.85 43.87 -17.93
N GLY A 299 17.58 45.14 -17.56
CA GLY A 299 18.62 46.08 -17.11
C GLY A 299 19.27 45.75 -15.75
N LYS A 300 18.78 44.74 -15.03
CA LYS A 300 19.30 44.32 -13.73
C LYS A 300 19.96 42.95 -13.75
N ILE A 301 20.22 42.37 -14.91
CA ILE A 301 20.95 41.10 -14.98
C ILE A 301 22.41 41.38 -14.52
N PRO A 302 22.90 40.72 -13.46
CA PRO A 302 24.29 40.86 -13.08
C PRO A 302 25.18 40.47 -14.25
N ALA A 303 26.28 41.19 -14.45
CA ALA A 303 27.23 40.93 -15.55
C ALA A 303 27.83 39.53 -15.53
N ASN A 304 27.80 38.87 -14.39
CA ASN A 304 28.30 37.49 -14.18
C ASN A 304 27.18 36.42 -14.22
N ALA A 305 25.92 36.76 -14.48
CA ALA A 305 24.80 35.82 -14.47
C ALA A 305 24.94 34.71 -15.54
N LEU A 306 25.69 34.98 -16.60
CA LEU A 306 25.98 34.05 -17.67
C LEU A 306 27.49 33.80 -17.84
N ASN A 307 28.28 34.13 -16.83
CA ASN A 307 29.74 33.96 -16.89
C ASN A 307 30.11 32.57 -16.37
N PHE A 308 30.64 31.72 -17.22
CA PHE A 308 31.19 30.41 -16.87
C PHE A 308 32.72 30.51 -16.82
N GLU A 309 33.33 30.06 -15.75
CA GLU A 309 34.79 30.06 -15.57
C GLU A 309 35.48 29.16 -16.62
N SER A 310 34.78 28.15 -17.10
CA SER A 310 35.24 27.33 -18.24
C SER A 310 34.04 26.84 -19.08
N VAL A 311 34.34 26.55 -20.35
CA VAL A 311 33.34 25.97 -21.29
C VAL A 311 32.79 24.63 -20.76
N GLN A 312 33.58 23.87 -20.03
CA GLN A 312 33.20 22.57 -19.45
C GLN A 312 32.17 22.70 -18.32
N THR A 313 32.07 23.85 -17.67
CA THR A 313 31.07 24.11 -16.63
C THR A 313 29.76 24.68 -17.20
N SER A 314 29.73 24.98 -18.48
CA SER A 314 28.51 25.46 -19.17
C SER A 314 27.52 24.31 -19.30
N PRO A 315 26.24 24.47 -18.89
CA PRO A 315 25.21 23.47 -19.16
C PRO A 315 24.94 23.26 -20.64
N PHE A 316 25.42 24.16 -21.52
CA PHE A 316 25.24 24.11 -22.97
C PHE A 316 26.49 23.64 -23.73
N HIS A 317 27.52 23.16 -22.99
CA HIS A 317 28.80 22.78 -23.61
C HIS A 317 28.62 21.78 -24.77
N ASN A 318 27.72 20.79 -24.61
CA ASN A 318 27.50 19.76 -25.61
C ASN A 318 26.49 20.13 -26.69
N SER A 319 25.74 21.24 -26.57
CA SER A 319 24.73 21.65 -27.57
C SER A 319 25.33 22.31 -28.81
N ASN A 320 26.60 22.69 -28.79
CA ASN A 320 27.30 23.35 -29.90
C ASN A 320 28.06 22.35 -30.81
N GLN A 321 27.93 21.05 -30.62
CA GLN A 321 28.59 20.03 -31.43
C GLN A 321 27.66 19.34 -32.45
N HIS A 322 26.51 19.93 -32.78
CA HIS A 322 25.62 19.47 -33.86
C HIS A 322 25.36 20.59 -34.86
#